data_5d75f18a7548c78a944aae7022718185
#
_entry.id   5d75f18a7548c78a944aae7022718185
#
_cell.length_a   1.000
_cell.length_b   1.000
_cell.length_c   1.000
_cell.angle_alpha   90.00
_cell.angle_beta   90.00
_cell.angle_gamma   90.00
#
_symmetry.space_group_name_H-M   'P 1'
#
loop_
_entity.id
_entity.type
_entity.pdbx_description
1 polymer ?
#
loop_
_entity_poly.entity_id
_entity_poly.type
_entity_poly.pdbx_seq_one_letter_code
_entity_poly.pdbx_strand_id
1 'polypeptide(L)'
;SVACIVAELGMDTDSVCGALLHDTVEDTGVTLEEVTKLFGADVAKLIDGVTKISKIPYSTREQQQAENIRKMLIAMADDIRVIIIKLADRLHNMRTMNCMPEQKRRDKSLENMQVFAPIAHRLGIKTIKDELEDRSLQYLDPIGYKEIEDDLLMTEEGRDKFIESIKNQILAKTEGTIPGVYISGRVKSINSIYRKTYMQGKTMDQIFDIFAVRVIVDTVSDCYNVLGVVHDIFKPIPNRFKDYISMPKPNMYQSLHTTVLDKNAIPFEIQIRTWEMHYTAEYGIAAHWKYKLGMGAGGKNNDKMEENIKKVKDMILDQLEAEDVTDIAKNIRNDFTENDVYVFSPRGDVFNLPQGSTPIDMAYLIHTQVGHRMVGAKINGKIVPIDYKLKTGDICEIITQKEEHPNRGWVDICKTASAKSKIRSWYKLSLIHISEPTRLALIS
;
A
#
# COMPACT_ATOMS: atom_id res chain seq x y z
N SER A 1 0.27 24.20 7.07
CA SER A 1 1.40 23.70 7.88
C SER A 1 1.36 22.17 7.98
N VAL A 2 2.45 21.54 8.42
CA VAL A 2 2.52 20.08 8.66
C VAL A 2 1.41 19.62 9.60
N ALA A 3 1.20 20.36 10.69
CA ALA A 3 0.15 20.06 11.65
C ALA A 3 -1.28 20.08 11.06
N CYS A 4 -1.56 20.95 10.07
CA CYS A 4 -2.85 20.92 9.37
C CYS A 4 -3.04 19.61 8.60
N ILE A 5 -2.01 19.13 7.91
CA ILE A 5 -2.05 17.86 7.17
C ILE A 5 -2.29 16.70 8.15
N VAL A 6 -1.58 16.69 9.28
CA VAL A 6 -1.75 15.66 10.34
C VAL A 6 -3.16 15.71 10.95
N ALA A 7 -3.71 16.91 11.18
CA ALA A 7 -5.08 17.09 11.66
C ALA A 7 -6.13 16.65 10.61
N GLU A 8 -5.92 16.93 9.32
CA GLU A 8 -6.79 16.49 8.21
C GLU A 8 -6.81 14.95 8.09
N LEU A 9 -5.71 14.29 8.41
CA LEU A 9 -5.64 12.83 8.53
C LEU A 9 -6.41 12.30 9.75
N GLY A 10 -6.86 13.18 10.67
CA GLY A 10 -7.61 12.83 11.87
C GLY A 10 -6.76 12.24 12.99
N MET A 11 -5.46 12.54 13.02
CA MET A 11 -4.53 12.07 14.07
C MET A 11 -4.84 12.68 15.43
N ASP A 12 -4.32 12.06 16.48
CA ASP A 12 -4.49 12.51 17.87
C ASP A 12 -3.78 13.84 18.17
N THR A 13 -4.11 14.43 19.29
CA THR A 13 -3.58 15.73 19.75
C THR A 13 -2.06 15.70 19.88
N ASP A 14 -1.49 14.60 20.38
CA ASP A 14 -0.03 14.47 20.56
C ASP A 14 0.69 14.46 19.20
N SER A 15 0.10 13.81 18.19
CA SER A 15 0.60 13.82 16.82
C SER A 15 0.56 15.23 16.21
N VAL A 16 -0.53 15.99 16.44
CA VAL A 16 -0.64 17.38 15.97
C VAL A 16 0.36 18.28 16.67
N CYS A 17 0.54 18.14 17.99
CA CYS A 17 1.55 18.85 18.76
C CYS A 17 2.96 18.48 18.29
N GLY A 18 3.25 17.20 18.11
CA GLY A 18 4.50 16.71 17.55
C GLY A 18 4.78 17.28 16.16
N ALA A 19 3.76 17.37 15.30
CA ALA A 19 3.87 17.97 13.98
C ALA A 19 4.09 19.51 14.01
N LEU A 20 3.58 20.22 15.03
CA LEU A 20 3.86 21.64 15.20
C LEU A 20 5.31 21.88 15.65
N LEU A 21 5.85 21.00 16.46
CA LEU A 21 7.14 21.15 17.14
C LEU A 21 8.26 20.31 16.50
N HIS A 22 8.00 19.60 15.38
CA HIS A 22 8.90 18.56 14.84
C HIS A 22 10.32 19.05 14.54
N ASP A 23 10.50 20.31 14.10
CA ASP A 23 11.81 20.89 13.80
C ASP A 23 12.39 21.71 14.96
N THR A 24 11.64 21.89 16.07
CA THR A 24 12.07 22.76 17.17
C THR A 24 13.38 22.30 17.81
N VAL A 25 13.54 20.99 18.03
CA VAL A 25 14.76 20.44 18.63
C VAL A 25 15.92 20.41 17.64
N GLU A 26 15.64 20.33 16.32
CA GLU A 26 16.67 20.28 15.27
C GLU A 26 17.19 21.68 14.94
N ASP A 27 16.30 22.68 14.85
CA ASP A 27 16.61 24.03 14.34
C ASP A 27 16.83 25.06 15.44
N THR A 28 16.56 24.72 16.71
CA THR A 28 16.73 25.67 17.83
C THR A 28 17.57 25.07 18.99
N GLY A 29 17.77 25.83 20.05
CA GLY A 29 18.45 25.35 21.26
C GLY A 29 17.53 24.62 22.26
N VAL A 30 16.25 24.36 21.91
CA VAL A 30 15.30 23.68 22.79
C VAL A 30 15.67 22.19 22.89
N THR A 31 15.66 21.68 24.13
CA THR A 31 16.01 20.27 24.40
C THR A 31 14.78 19.38 24.48
N LEU A 32 14.96 18.07 24.24
CA LEU A 32 13.89 17.08 24.44
C LEU A 32 13.36 17.06 25.88
N GLU A 33 14.21 17.39 26.86
CA GLU A 33 13.81 17.47 28.28
C GLU A 33 12.83 18.64 28.50
N GLU A 34 13.08 19.78 27.90
CA GLU A 34 12.17 20.94 27.95
C GLU A 34 10.84 20.62 27.26
N VAL A 35 10.87 19.98 26.09
CA VAL A 35 9.66 19.52 25.40
C VAL A 35 8.89 18.54 26.27
N THR A 36 9.56 17.56 26.90
CA THR A 36 8.94 16.59 27.79
C THR A 36 8.23 17.27 28.97
N LYS A 37 8.86 18.29 29.55
CA LYS A 37 8.30 19.04 30.69
C LYS A 37 7.08 19.85 30.31
N LEU A 38 7.03 20.42 29.10
CA LEU A 38 5.96 21.31 28.63
C LEU A 38 4.80 20.58 27.96
N PHE A 39 5.10 19.53 27.19
CA PHE A 39 4.13 18.86 26.29
C PHE A 39 3.96 17.36 26.58
N GLY A 40 4.73 16.79 27.50
CA GLY A 40 4.65 15.39 27.86
C GLY A 40 5.63 14.48 27.10
N ALA A 41 5.79 13.26 27.62
CA ALA A 41 6.76 12.29 27.10
C ALA A 41 6.39 11.76 25.69
N ASP A 42 5.11 11.62 25.38
CA ASP A 42 4.66 11.10 24.08
C ASP A 42 4.98 12.07 22.94
N VAL A 43 4.75 13.37 23.13
CA VAL A 43 5.11 14.41 22.15
C VAL A 43 6.63 14.47 21.97
N ALA A 44 7.42 14.41 23.06
CA ALA A 44 8.87 14.40 22.98
C ALA A 44 9.41 13.17 22.25
N LYS A 45 8.82 11.99 22.47
CA LYS A 45 9.16 10.75 21.76
C LYS A 45 8.87 10.86 20.25
N LEU A 46 7.75 11.46 19.87
CA LEU A 46 7.41 11.69 18.45
C LEU A 46 8.44 12.61 17.79
N ILE A 47 8.79 13.72 18.41
CA ILE A 47 9.78 14.68 17.88
C ILE A 47 11.16 14.01 17.75
N ASP A 48 11.63 13.28 18.76
CA ASP A 48 12.89 12.54 18.70
C ASP A 48 12.91 11.55 17.54
N GLY A 49 11.81 10.80 17.33
CA GLY A 49 11.66 9.88 16.22
C GLY A 49 11.72 10.57 14.86
N VAL A 50 11.02 11.70 14.67
CA VAL A 50 11.05 12.47 13.42
C VAL A 50 12.45 13.04 13.16
N THR A 51 13.11 13.58 14.17
CA THR A 51 14.50 14.10 14.08
C THR A 51 15.49 13.00 13.67
N LYS A 52 15.36 11.79 14.25
CA LYS A 52 16.22 10.64 13.88
C LYS A 52 16.04 10.25 12.41
N ILE A 53 14.81 10.24 11.89
CA ILE A 53 14.54 9.98 10.48
C ILE A 53 15.09 11.09 9.60
N SER A 54 14.97 12.36 10.00
CA SER A 54 15.48 13.52 9.24
C SER A 54 17.01 13.47 9.04
N LYS A 55 17.75 12.94 10.00
CA LYS A 55 19.21 12.80 9.95
C LYS A 55 19.70 11.65 9.05
N ILE A 56 18.81 10.81 8.54
CA ILE A 56 19.17 9.75 7.60
C ILE A 56 19.48 10.37 6.23
N PRO A 57 20.73 10.31 5.73
CA PRO A 57 21.09 10.93 4.46
C PRO A 57 20.47 10.17 3.30
N TYR A 58 19.89 10.90 2.34
CA TYR A 58 19.49 10.29 1.08
C TYR A 58 20.72 9.94 0.23
N SER A 59 20.73 8.76 -0.36
CA SER A 59 21.79 8.30 -1.27
C SER A 59 21.19 7.64 -2.50
N THR A 60 21.79 7.90 -3.66
CA THR A 60 21.45 7.22 -4.91
C THR A 60 22.11 5.85 -5.04
N ARG A 61 23.08 5.50 -4.18
CA ARG A 61 23.72 4.18 -4.15
C ARG A 61 22.74 3.17 -3.53
N GLU A 62 22.44 2.09 -4.26
CA GLU A 62 21.42 1.11 -3.86
C GLU A 62 21.59 0.56 -2.44
N GLN A 63 22.82 0.22 -2.04
CA GLN A 63 23.10 -0.30 -0.71
C GLN A 63 22.84 0.72 0.41
N GLN A 64 23.27 1.98 0.21
CA GLN A 64 23.04 3.05 1.17
C GLN A 64 21.55 3.44 1.27
N GLN A 65 20.86 3.46 0.14
CA GLN A 65 19.42 3.73 0.09
C GLN A 65 18.63 2.66 0.84
N ALA A 66 18.98 1.39 0.64
CA ALA A 66 18.35 0.28 1.29
C ALA A 66 18.58 0.29 2.83
N GLU A 67 19.80 0.61 3.30
CA GLU A 67 20.08 0.77 4.73
C GLU A 67 19.31 1.95 5.35
N ASN A 68 19.14 3.03 4.62
CA ASN A 68 18.36 4.17 5.07
C ASN A 68 16.87 3.83 5.19
N ILE A 69 16.31 3.11 4.21
CA ILE A 69 14.95 2.60 4.29
C ILE A 69 14.78 1.69 5.49
N ARG A 70 15.74 0.79 5.76
CA ARG A 70 15.73 -0.07 6.94
C ARG A 70 15.66 0.72 8.25
N LYS A 71 16.47 1.77 8.40
CA LYS A 71 16.43 2.65 9.57
C LYS A 71 15.08 3.35 9.73
N MET A 72 14.48 3.80 8.62
CA MET A 72 13.13 4.37 8.64
C MET A 72 12.09 3.35 9.08
N LEU A 73 12.16 2.10 8.58
CA LEU A 73 11.25 1.03 8.97
C LEU A 73 11.39 0.67 10.45
N ILE A 74 12.61 0.68 11.01
CA ILE A 74 12.85 0.46 12.45
C ILE A 74 12.17 1.56 13.27
N ALA A 75 12.35 2.83 12.90
CA ALA A 75 11.69 3.95 13.59
C ALA A 75 10.15 3.86 13.51
N MET A 76 9.61 3.36 12.39
CA MET A 76 8.17 3.10 12.22
C MET A 76 7.67 1.98 13.13
N ALA A 77 8.47 0.95 13.38
CA ALA A 77 8.10 -0.17 14.24
C ALA A 77 7.94 0.27 15.70
N ASP A 78 8.64 1.31 16.14
CA ASP A 78 8.51 1.88 17.48
C ASP A 78 7.21 2.69 17.63
N ASP A 79 6.94 3.63 16.73
CA ASP A 79 5.69 4.39 16.69
C ASP A 79 5.38 4.85 15.25
N ILE A 80 4.28 4.33 14.71
CA ILE A 80 3.87 4.62 13.34
C ILE A 80 3.49 6.09 13.10
N ARG A 81 3.15 6.84 14.18
CA ARG A 81 2.83 8.27 14.09
C ARG A 81 4.02 9.09 13.61
N VAL A 82 5.24 8.67 13.95
CA VAL A 82 6.49 9.31 13.53
C VAL A 82 6.60 9.40 12.01
N ILE A 83 6.29 8.31 11.29
CA ILE A 83 6.37 8.33 9.83
C ILE A 83 5.22 9.09 9.20
N ILE A 84 4.03 9.08 9.82
CA ILE A 84 2.89 9.87 9.34
C ILE A 84 3.22 11.37 9.40
N ILE A 85 3.81 11.84 10.51
CA ILE A 85 4.31 13.22 10.65
C ILE A 85 5.37 13.52 9.59
N LYS A 86 6.31 12.58 9.36
CA LYS A 86 7.37 12.77 8.35
C LYS A 86 6.82 12.79 6.91
N LEU A 87 5.80 12.00 6.60
CA LEU A 87 5.11 12.07 5.31
C LEU A 87 4.38 13.40 5.12
N ALA A 88 3.75 13.92 6.18
CA ALA A 88 3.10 15.24 6.18
C ALA A 88 4.12 16.37 6.00
N ASP A 89 5.30 16.29 6.66
CA ASP A 89 6.41 17.20 6.47
C ASP A 89 6.90 17.18 5.00
N ARG A 90 7.13 16.00 4.44
CA ARG A 90 7.53 15.85 3.03
C ARG A 90 6.51 16.44 2.07
N LEU A 91 5.23 16.20 2.31
CA LEU A 91 4.17 16.76 1.48
C LEU A 91 4.13 18.29 1.58
N HIS A 92 4.25 18.85 2.78
CA HIS A 92 4.32 20.30 2.99
C HIS A 92 5.51 20.90 2.26
N ASN A 93 6.70 20.28 2.37
CA ASN A 93 7.91 20.70 1.68
C ASN A 93 7.74 20.67 0.16
N MET A 94 7.06 19.65 -0.40
CA MET A 94 6.77 19.61 -1.84
C MET A 94 5.79 20.68 -2.29
N ARG A 95 4.84 21.07 -1.44
CA ARG A 95 3.91 22.18 -1.73
C ARG A 95 4.60 23.55 -1.84
N THR A 96 5.75 23.70 -1.18
CA THR A 96 6.52 24.96 -1.14
C THR A 96 7.86 24.90 -1.89
N MET A 97 8.07 23.84 -2.70
CA MET A 97 9.36 23.54 -3.34
C MET A 97 9.79 24.53 -4.44
N ASN A 98 8.87 25.32 -4.97
CA ASN A 98 9.13 26.28 -6.08
C ASN A 98 10.20 27.32 -5.76
N CYS A 99 10.42 27.66 -4.49
CA CYS A 99 11.47 28.61 -4.08
C CYS A 99 12.86 27.97 -4.00
N MET A 100 13.00 26.67 -4.21
CA MET A 100 14.29 25.98 -4.14
C MET A 100 14.97 25.93 -5.51
N PRO A 101 16.34 25.86 -5.54
CA PRO A 101 17.09 25.63 -6.78
C PRO A 101 16.64 24.36 -7.51
N GLU A 102 16.72 24.38 -8.84
CA GLU A 102 16.25 23.28 -9.70
C GLU A 102 16.84 21.91 -9.32
N GLN A 103 18.16 21.86 -9.11
CA GLN A 103 18.82 20.61 -8.71
C GLN A 103 18.24 20.05 -7.40
N LYS A 104 18.01 20.89 -6.41
CA LYS A 104 17.45 20.49 -5.12
C LYS A 104 16.00 20.01 -5.26
N ARG A 105 15.20 20.67 -6.13
CA ARG A 105 13.83 20.21 -6.46
C ARG A 105 13.85 18.81 -7.08
N ARG A 106 14.78 18.57 -8.00
CA ARG A 106 14.94 17.29 -8.69
C ARG A 106 15.37 16.17 -7.73
N ASP A 107 16.38 16.43 -6.88
CA ASP A 107 16.88 15.45 -5.89
C ASP A 107 15.79 15.07 -4.88
N LYS A 108 15.04 16.06 -4.36
CA LYS A 108 13.96 15.81 -3.41
C LYS A 108 12.77 15.08 -4.06
N SER A 109 12.48 15.35 -5.33
CA SER A 109 11.46 14.64 -6.08
C SER A 109 11.83 13.18 -6.33
N LEU A 110 13.09 12.89 -6.62
CA LEU A 110 13.60 11.52 -6.74
C LEU A 110 13.51 10.77 -5.39
N GLU A 111 13.92 11.42 -4.29
CA GLU A 111 13.79 10.85 -2.96
C GLU A 111 12.33 10.51 -2.63
N ASN A 112 11.39 11.39 -2.96
CA ASN A 112 9.96 11.15 -2.74
C ASN A 112 9.44 9.97 -3.56
N MET A 113 9.76 9.89 -4.83
CA MET A 113 9.33 8.79 -5.71
C MET A 113 9.91 7.44 -5.30
N GLN A 114 11.13 7.43 -4.76
CA GLN A 114 11.84 6.19 -4.45
C GLN A 114 11.64 5.71 -3.01
N VAL A 115 11.27 6.58 -2.08
CA VAL A 115 11.20 6.27 -0.65
C VAL A 115 9.82 6.62 -0.06
N PHE A 116 9.43 7.88 -0.07
CA PHE A 116 8.26 8.34 0.71
C PHE A 116 6.92 7.96 0.07
N ALA A 117 6.77 8.06 -1.25
CA ALA A 117 5.55 7.64 -1.93
C ALA A 117 5.30 6.12 -1.81
N PRO A 118 6.32 5.24 -1.96
CA PRO A 118 6.19 3.83 -1.64
C PRO A 118 5.79 3.54 -0.20
N ILE A 119 6.35 4.25 0.78
CA ILE A 119 5.97 4.10 2.19
C ILE A 119 4.51 4.52 2.40
N ALA A 120 4.10 5.69 1.87
CA ALA A 120 2.71 6.15 1.93
C ALA A 120 1.73 5.14 1.28
N HIS A 121 2.13 4.51 0.17
CA HIS A 121 1.36 3.46 -0.48
C HIS A 121 1.16 2.23 0.42
N ARG A 122 2.20 1.75 1.08
CA ARG A 122 2.14 0.61 2.00
C ARG A 122 1.25 0.88 3.21
N LEU A 123 1.33 2.09 3.73
CA LEU A 123 0.48 2.54 4.83
C LEU A 123 -0.97 2.81 4.37
N GLY A 124 -1.26 2.68 3.07
CA GLY A 124 -2.56 2.93 2.49
C GLY A 124 -2.97 4.41 2.46
N ILE A 125 -2.07 5.35 2.80
CA ILE A 125 -2.34 6.81 2.84
C ILE A 125 -2.30 7.36 1.42
N LYS A 126 -3.39 7.10 0.70
CA LYS A 126 -3.51 7.39 -0.72
C LYS A 126 -3.44 8.88 -1.03
N THR A 127 -4.05 9.71 -0.20
CA THR A 127 -4.08 11.17 -0.38
C THR A 127 -2.68 11.76 -0.41
N ILE A 128 -1.82 11.38 0.55
CA ILE A 128 -0.41 11.84 0.58
C ILE A 128 0.37 11.23 -0.58
N LYS A 129 0.22 9.93 -0.82
CA LYS A 129 0.93 9.23 -1.89
C LYS A 129 0.68 9.88 -3.26
N ASP A 130 -0.61 10.06 -3.64
CA ASP A 130 -0.98 10.60 -4.94
C ASP A 130 -0.44 12.03 -5.12
N GLU A 131 -0.55 12.90 -4.11
CA GLU A 131 -0.03 14.27 -4.19
C GLU A 131 1.51 14.35 -4.21
N LEU A 132 2.21 13.50 -3.43
CA LEU A 132 3.66 13.41 -3.48
C LEU A 132 4.16 12.98 -4.86
N GLU A 133 3.52 11.99 -5.46
CA GLU A 133 3.87 11.50 -6.80
C GLU A 133 3.61 12.57 -7.87
N ASP A 134 2.43 13.20 -7.87
CA ASP A 134 2.07 14.23 -8.87
C ASP A 134 3.01 15.44 -8.80
N ARG A 135 3.27 15.95 -7.58
CA ARG A 135 4.21 17.08 -7.39
C ARG A 135 5.65 16.71 -7.74
N SER A 136 6.06 15.49 -7.48
CA SER A 136 7.40 15.02 -7.84
C SER A 136 7.54 14.89 -9.36
N LEU A 137 6.53 14.35 -10.06
CA LEU A 137 6.52 14.25 -11.51
C LEU A 137 6.62 15.62 -12.18
N GLN A 138 5.96 16.64 -11.62
CA GLN A 138 6.02 18.02 -12.14
C GLN A 138 7.45 18.57 -12.23
N TYR A 139 8.36 18.12 -11.33
CA TYR A 139 9.77 18.54 -11.36
C TYR A 139 10.68 17.56 -12.09
N LEU A 140 10.32 16.29 -12.19
CA LEU A 140 11.12 15.25 -12.84
C LEU A 140 10.90 15.22 -14.36
N ASP A 141 9.66 15.35 -14.80
CA ASP A 141 9.25 15.44 -16.21
C ASP A 141 8.12 16.46 -16.37
N PRO A 142 8.47 17.76 -16.39
CA PRO A 142 7.47 18.84 -16.52
C PRO A 142 6.71 18.80 -17.85
N ILE A 143 7.32 18.25 -18.92
CA ILE A 143 6.69 18.17 -20.24
C ILE A 143 5.58 17.11 -20.19
N GLY A 144 5.91 15.89 -19.81
CA GLY A 144 4.93 14.80 -19.70
C GLY A 144 3.84 15.08 -18.66
N TYR A 145 4.18 15.78 -17.55
CA TYR A 145 3.18 16.25 -16.59
C TYR A 145 2.20 17.20 -17.25
N LYS A 146 2.69 18.21 -17.98
CA LYS A 146 1.87 19.26 -18.60
C LYS A 146 0.98 18.71 -19.70
N GLU A 147 1.47 17.78 -20.53
CA GLU A 147 0.65 17.13 -21.57
C GLU A 147 -0.57 16.44 -20.96
N ILE A 148 -0.38 15.66 -19.89
CA ILE A 148 -1.50 14.95 -19.23
C ILE A 148 -2.43 15.94 -18.54
N GLU A 149 -1.90 17.00 -17.91
CA GLU A 149 -2.70 18.04 -17.27
C GLU A 149 -3.59 18.76 -18.29
N ASP A 150 -3.05 19.14 -19.47
CA ASP A 150 -3.79 19.82 -20.53
C ASP A 150 -4.87 18.90 -21.12
N ASP A 151 -4.59 17.61 -21.35
CA ASP A 151 -5.57 16.62 -21.79
C ASP A 151 -6.73 16.48 -20.79
N LEU A 152 -6.42 16.47 -19.48
CA LEU A 152 -7.44 16.42 -18.43
C LEU A 152 -8.26 17.69 -18.36
N LEU A 153 -7.66 18.86 -18.53
CA LEU A 153 -8.37 20.17 -18.53
C LEU A 153 -9.31 20.31 -19.73
N MET A 154 -8.89 19.91 -20.94
CA MET A 154 -9.72 19.94 -22.15
C MET A 154 -11.02 19.14 -22.01
N THR A 155 -11.02 18.12 -21.16
CA THR A 155 -12.18 17.23 -20.94
C THR A 155 -13.01 17.59 -19.70
N GLU A 156 -12.63 18.61 -18.94
CA GLU A 156 -13.20 18.90 -17.62
C GLU A 156 -14.71 19.16 -17.64
N GLU A 157 -15.17 20.08 -18.47
CA GLU A 157 -16.59 20.43 -18.54
C GLU A 157 -17.48 19.28 -19.04
N GLY A 158 -16.99 18.54 -20.05
CA GLY A 158 -17.65 17.33 -20.55
C GLY A 158 -17.71 16.22 -19.51
N ARG A 159 -16.62 16.05 -18.78
CA ARG A 159 -16.50 15.08 -17.68
C ARG A 159 -17.49 15.34 -16.56
N ASP A 160 -17.60 16.58 -16.09
CA ASP A 160 -18.46 16.90 -14.96
C ASP A 160 -19.94 16.71 -15.31
N LYS A 161 -20.35 17.09 -16.52
CA LYS A 161 -21.68 16.79 -17.06
C LYS A 161 -21.93 15.28 -17.16
N PHE A 162 -20.93 14.52 -17.60
CA PHE A 162 -21.01 13.06 -17.69
C PHE A 162 -21.18 12.43 -16.30
N ILE A 163 -20.32 12.78 -15.33
CA ILE A 163 -20.40 12.27 -13.95
C ILE A 163 -21.76 12.61 -13.32
N GLU A 164 -22.26 13.83 -13.51
CA GLU A 164 -23.57 14.22 -12.96
C GLU A 164 -24.72 13.42 -13.61
N SER A 165 -24.64 13.13 -14.91
CA SER A 165 -25.61 12.27 -15.60
C SER A 165 -25.61 10.85 -15.02
N ILE A 166 -24.44 10.25 -14.81
CA ILE A 166 -24.32 8.91 -14.22
C ILE A 166 -24.85 8.89 -12.78
N LYS A 167 -24.48 9.89 -11.98
CA LYS A 167 -24.95 10.06 -10.61
C LYS A 167 -26.49 10.09 -10.54
N ASN A 168 -27.12 10.92 -11.39
CA ASN A 168 -28.59 11.03 -11.42
C ASN A 168 -29.25 9.72 -11.81
N GLN A 169 -28.70 8.96 -12.75
CA GLN A 169 -29.24 7.65 -13.16
C GLN A 169 -29.17 6.63 -12.02
N ILE A 170 -28.05 6.58 -11.29
CA ILE A 170 -27.89 5.66 -10.14
C ILE A 170 -28.81 6.07 -9.00
N LEU A 171 -28.85 7.38 -8.62
CA LEU A 171 -29.70 7.88 -7.54
C LEU A 171 -31.19 7.58 -7.82
N ALA A 172 -31.67 7.83 -9.04
CA ALA A 172 -33.07 7.56 -9.40
C ALA A 172 -33.47 6.08 -9.23
N LYS A 173 -32.55 5.14 -9.39
CA LYS A 173 -32.80 3.69 -9.23
C LYS A 173 -32.58 3.20 -7.81
N THR A 174 -31.77 3.88 -7.01
CA THR A 174 -31.50 3.51 -5.61
C THR A 174 -32.46 4.21 -4.65
N GLU A 175 -33.13 5.26 -5.07
CA GLU A 175 -34.10 5.99 -4.27
C GLU A 175 -35.23 5.05 -3.78
N GLY A 176 -35.46 5.03 -2.48
CA GLY A 176 -36.48 4.18 -1.84
C GLY A 176 -36.07 2.70 -1.64
N THR A 177 -34.94 2.25 -2.19
CA THR A 177 -34.48 0.84 -2.04
C THR A 177 -33.19 0.71 -1.24
N ILE A 178 -32.26 1.65 -1.40
CA ILE A 178 -30.96 1.65 -0.72
C ILE A 178 -30.78 3.02 -0.04
N PRO A 179 -30.83 3.09 1.30
CA PRO A 179 -30.67 4.36 2.01
C PRO A 179 -29.22 4.85 2.00
N GLY A 180 -29.02 6.16 2.12
CA GLY A 180 -27.71 6.74 2.40
C GLY A 180 -26.67 6.63 1.25
N VAL A 181 -27.13 6.47 -0.01
CA VAL A 181 -26.23 6.42 -1.17
C VAL A 181 -25.59 7.79 -1.42
N TYR A 182 -24.26 7.84 -1.31
CA TYR A 182 -23.47 9.01 -1.68
C TYR A 182 -22.65 8.75 -2.93
N ILE A 183 -22.70 9.66 -3.91
CA ILE A 183 -22.00 9.48 -5.19
C ILE A 183 -21.10 10.68 -5.46
N SER A 184 -19.84 10.40 -5.80
CA SER A 184 -18.86 11.41 -6.18
C SER A 184 -18.05 10.99 -7.40
N GLY A 185 -17.63 11.96 -8.20
CA GLY A 185 -16.63 11.74 -9.25
C GLY A 185 -15.23 11.63 -8.65
N ARG A 186 -14.36 10.89 -9.33
CA ARG A 186 -12.94 10.79 -9.03
C ARG A 186 -12.13 10.90 -10.30
N VAL A 187 -11.10 11.75 -10.28
CA VAL A 187 -10.07 11.79 -11.32
C VAL A 187 -8.85 11.02 -10.82
N LYS A 188 -8.23 10.27 -11.71
CA LYS A 188 -6.99 9.55 -11.42
C LYS A 188 -5.82 10.53 -11.33
N SER A 189 -4.86 10.28 -10.44
CA SER A 189 -3.66 11.12 -10.30
C SER A 189 -2.86 11.16 -11.62
N ILE A 190 -2.25 12.30 -11.91
CA ILE A 190 -1.48 12.53 -13.14
C ILE A 190 -0.35 11.51 -13.26
N ASN A 191 0.39 11.24 -12.17
CA ASN A 191 1.43 10.23 -12.17
C ASN A 191 0.90 8.83 -12.50
N SER A 192 -0.31 8.48 -12.03
CA SER A 192 -0.92 7.18 -12.36
C SER A 192 -1.29 7.06 -13.83
N ILE A 193 -1.67 8.15 -14.49
CA ILE A 193 -1.93 8.22 -15.93
C ILE A 193 -0.58 8.16 -16.67
N TYR A 194 0.39 8.98 -16.26
CA TYR A 194 1.77 9.01 -16.81
C TYR A 194 2.39 7.61 -16.87
N ARG A 195 2.28 6.84 -15.80
CA ARG A 195 2.79 5.46 -15.78
C ARG A 195 2.10 4.56 -16.81
N LYS A 196 0.80 4.74 -17.06
CA LYS A 196 0.08 3.96 -18.06
C LYS A 196 0.41 4.38 -19.49
N THR A 197 0.57 5.68 -19.74
CA THR A 197 0.90 6.20 -21.07
C THR A 197 2.37 6.01 -21.41
N TYR A 198 3.28 6.57 -20.63
CA TYR A 198 4.71 6.60 -20.94
C TYR A 198 5.46 5.30 -20.62
N MET A 199 5.07 4.59 -19.52
CA MET A 199 5.78 3.36 -19.14
C MET A 199 5.13 2.09 -19.69
N GLN A 200 3.80 2.08 -19.90
CA GLN A 200 3.07 0.91 -20.43
C GLN A 200 2.66 1.08 -21.90
N GLY A 201 2.91 2.23 -22.53
CA GLY A 201 2.60 2.51 -23.92
C GLY A 201 1.11 2.55 -24.27
N LYS A 202 0.23 2.81 -23.29
CA LYS A 202 -1.21 2.94 -23.53
C LYS A 202 -1.55 4.35 -24.00
N THR A 203 -2.48 4.45 -24.94
CA THR A 203 -3.10 5.75 -25.28
C THR A 203 -4.14 6.16 -24.23
N MET A 204 -4.48 7.44 -24.15
CA MET A 204 -5.50 7.94 -23.22
C MET A 204 -6.82 7.19 -23.38
N ASP A 205 -7.25 6.87 -24.60
CA ASP A 205 -8.50 6.14 -24.89
C ASP A 205 -8.49 4.69 -24.38
N GLN A 206 -7.32 4.12 -24.12
CA GLN A 206 -7.16 2.77 -23.57
C GLN A 206 -7.16 2.75 -22.03
N ILE A 207 -7.21 3.90 -21.39
CA ILE A 207 -7.21 4.04 -19.93
C ILE A 207 -8.64 4.31 -19.46
N PHE A 208 -9.41 3.26 -19.25
CA PHE A 208 -10.85 3.34 -18.88
C PHE A 208 -11.13 3.83 -17.46
N ASP A 209 -10.11 4.02 -16.63
CA ASP A 209 -10.19 4.45 -15.24
C ASP A 209 -9.59 5.84 -14.98
N ILE A 210 -9.48 6.66 -16.03
CA ILE A 210 -9.09 8.08 -15.90
C ILE A 210 -10.14 8.80 -15.04
N PHE A 211 -11.40 8.57 -15.36
CA PHE A 211 -12.54 9.07 -14.61
C PHE A 211 -13.28 7.87 -14.01
N ALA A 212 -13.53 7.95 -12.73
CA ALA A 212 -14.29 6.92 -12.03
C ALA A 212 -15.44 7.58 -11.25
N VAL A 213 -16.55 6.87 -11.15
CA VAL A 213 -17.65 7.22 -10.27
C VAL A 213 -17.53 6.38 -9.00
N ARG A 214 -17.52 7.06 -7.87
CA ARG A 214 -17.47 6.43 -6.56
C ARG A 214 -18.86 6.44 -5.93
N VAL A 215 -19.34 5.28 -5.54
CA VAL A 215 -20.59 5.10 -4.80
C VAL A 215 -20.24 4.63 -3.40
N ILE A 216 -20.73 5.35 -2.40
CA ILE A 216 -20.49 5.04 -0.98
C ILE A 216 -21.85 4.76 -0.34
N VAL A 217 -21.91 3.69 0.43
CA VAL A 217 -23.11 3.19 1.13
C VAL A 217 -22.78 2.82 2.57
N ASP A 218 -23.78 2.51 3.38
CA ASP A 218 -23.59 2.24 4.80
C ASP A 218 -23.14 0.79 5.08
N THR A 219 -23.66 -0.20 4.32
CA THR A 219 -23.40 -1.61 4.60
C THR A 219 -22.76 -2.36 3.42
N VAL A 220 -22.06 -3.46 3.72
CA VAL A 220 -21.49 -4.35 2.70
C VAL A 220 -22.57 -4.94 1.81
N SER A 221 -23.74 -5.29 2.38
CA SER A 221 -24.88 -5.80 1.60
C SER A 221 -25.34 -4.77 0.56
N ASP A 222 -25.38 -3.49 0.93
CA ASP A 222 -25.76 -2.42 0.01
C ASP A 222 -24.72 -2.21 -1.09
N CYS A 223 -23.44 -2.51 -0.85
CA CYS A 223 -22.44 -2.49 -1.92
C CYS A 223 -22.80 -3.46 -3.05
N TYR A 224 -23.21 -4.69 -2.72
CA TYR A 224 -23.62 -5.68 -3.71
C TYR A 224 -24.99 -5.36 -4.34
N ASN A 225 -25.91 -4.77 -3.57
CA ASN A 225 -27.19 -4.30 -4.09
C ASN A 225 -26.98 -3.19 -5.14
N VAL A 226 -26.13 -2.21 -4.84
CA VAL A 226 -25.75 -1.14 -5.80
C VAL A 226 -25.07 -1.71 -7.03
N LEU A 227 -24.21 -2.75 -6.89
CA LEU A 227 -23.58 -3.40 -8.03
C LEU A 227 -24.64 -3.99 -8.97
N GLY A 228 -25.70 -4.64 -8.43
CA GLY A 228 -26.83 -5.13 -9.20
C GLY A 228 -27.54 -4.01 -9.96
N VAL A 229 -27.84 -2.90 -9.28
CA VAL A 229 -28.47 -1.71 -9.90
C VAL A 229 -27.58 -1.13 -11.00
N VAL A 230 -26.28 -1.01 -10.76
CA VAL A 230 -25.31 -0.51 -11.76
C VAL A 230 -25.29 -1.38 -13.02
N HIS A 231 -25.30 -2.70 -12.85
CA HIS A 231 -25.30 -3.65 -13.99
C HIS A 231 -26.67 -3.72 -14.70
N ASP A 232 -27.76 -3.31 -14.04
CA ASP A 232 -29.09 -3.13 -14.69
C ASP A 232 -29.11 -1.88 -15.58
N ILE A 233 -28.47 -0.78 -15.13
CA ILE A 233 -28.45 0.49 -15.89
C ILE A 233 -27.41 0.46 -17.01
N PHE A 234 -26.18 -0.05 -16.70
CA PHE A 234 -25.00 0.00 -17.55
C PHE A 234 -24.51 -1.39 -17.92
N LYS A 235 -24.04 -1.57 -19.14
CA LYS A 235 -23.53 -2.86 -19.60
C LYS A 235 -22.11 -3.11 -19.09
N PRO A 236 -21.87 -4.14 -18.24
CA PRO A 236 -20.52 -4.42 -17.74
C PRO A 236 -19.61 -4.97 -18.84
N ILE A 237 -18.33 -4.57 -18.81
CA ILE A 237 -17.30 -5.11 -19.70
C ILE A 237 -16.80 -6.43 -19.09
N PRO A 238 -16.80 -7.55 -19.87
CA PRO A 238 -16.33 -8.84 -19.39
C PRO A 238 -14.88 -8.78 -18.84
N ASN A 239 -14.62 -9.54 -17.77
CA ASN A 239 -13.30 -9.63 -17.10
C ASN A 239 -12.76 -8.30 -16.52
N ARG A 240 -13.64 -7.31 -16.31
CA ARG A 240 -13.30 -6.01 -15.71
C ARG A 240 -13.92 -5.79 -14.34
N PHE A 241 -14.54 -6.80 -13.77
CA PHE A 241 -15.04 -6.80 -12.40
C PHE A 241 -13.94 -7.27 -11.43
N LYS A 242 -13.78 -6.57 -10.31
CA LYS A 242 -12.85 -6.93 -9.23
C LYS A 242 -13.54 -6.74 -7.88
N ASP A 243 -13.56 -7.79 -7.08
CA ASP A 243 -14.11 -7.77 -5.74
C ASP A 243 -12.97 -7.70 -4.70
N TYR A 244 -12.64 -6.49 -4.30
CA TYR A 244 -11.69 -6.24 -3.22
C TYR A 244 -12.38 -6.13 -1.84
N ILE A 245 -13.71 -6.38 -1.73
CA ILE A 245 -14.39 -6.49 -0.44
C ILE A 245 -14.17 -7.89 0.12
N SER A 246 -14.42 -8.92 -0.70
CA SER A 246 -14.18 -10.32 -0.33
C SER A 246 -12.68 -10.64 -0.26
N MET A 247 -11.85 -9.96 -1.07
CA MET A 247 -10.41 -10.18 -1.17
C MET A 247 -9.65 -8.86 -1.05
N PRO A 248 -9.46 -8.34 0.19
CA PRO A 248 -8.78 -7.06 0.41
C PRO A 248 -7.34 -7.08 -0.08
N LYS A 249 -6.85 -5.92 -0.57
CA LYS A 249 -5.43 -5.76 -0.90
C LYS A 249 -4.56 -5.78 0.36
N PRO A 250 -3.24 -6.06 0.24
CA PRO A 250 -2.31 -6.07 1.40
C PRO A 250 -2.30 -4.75 2.19
N ASN A 251 -2.57 -3.61 1.55
CA ASN A 251 -2.70 -2.30 2.17
C ASN A 251 -4.11 -2.01 2.72
N MET A 252 -4.91 -3.06 2.98
CA MET A 252 -6.28 -3.01 3.52
C MET A 252 -7.31 -2.33 2.60
N TYR A 253 -6.98 -2.06 1.35
CA TYR A 253 -7.91 -1.47 0.40
C TYR A 253 -9.06 -2.43 0.09
N GLN A 254 -10.31 -1.96 0.25
CA GLN A 254 -11.55 -2.68 -0.07
C GLN A 254 -12.46 -1.83 -0.94
N SER A 255 -13.00 -2.41 -2.00
CA SER A 255 -14.02 -1.81 -2.88
C SER A 255 -14.47 -2.83 -3.92
N LEU A 256 -15.70 -2.75 -4.41
CA LEU A 256 -16.06 -3.39 -5.68
C LEU A 256 -15.64 -2.44 -6.81
N HIS A 257 -15.01 -2.98 -7.86
CA HIS A 257 -14.68 -2.25 -9.07
C HIS A 257 -15.36 -2.90 -10.25
N THR A 258 -16.11 -2.14 -11.02
CA THR A 258 -16.66 -2.60 -12.28
C THR A 258 -16.46 -1.55 -13.36
N THR A 259 -16.01 -2.00 -14.54
CA THR A 259 -15.95 -1.14 -15.72
C THR A 259 -17.18 -1.41 -16.56
N VAL A 260 -17.92 -0.36 -16.87
CA VAL A 260 -19.19 -0.42 -17.58
C VAL A 260 -19.20 0.53 -18.77
N LEU A 261 -20.15 0.32 -19.69
CA LEU A 261 -20.39 1.19 -20.85
C LEU A 261 -21.65 2.02 -20.62
N ASP A 262 -21.59 3.31 -20.93
CA ASP A 262 -22.78 4.16 -21.04
C ASP A 262 -23.56 3.90 -22.33
N LYS A 263 -24.65 4.65 -22.56
CA LYS A 263 -25.50 4.55 -23.76
C LYS A 263 -24.76 4.92 -25.06
N ASN A 264 -23.66 5.67 -24.95
CA ASN A 264 -22.82 6.08 -26.07
C ASN A 264 -21.61 5.18 -26.24
N ALA A 265 -21.57 4.02 -25.56
CA ALA A 265 -20.46 3.09 -25.53
C ALA A 265 -19.15 3.68 -24.93
N ILE A 266 -19.25 4.72 -24.09
CA ILE A 266 -18.12 5.30 -23.38
C ILE A 266 -17.82 4.44 -22.15
N PRO A 267 -16.62 3.85 -22.03
CA PRO A 267 -16.24 3.05 -20.87
C PRO A 267 -15.85 3.92 -19.68
N PHE A 268 -16.32 3.55 -18.48
CA PHE A 268 -15.94 4.19 -17.23
C PHE A 268 -15.95 3.19 -16.07
N GLU A 269 -15.19 3.50 -15.03
CA GLU A 269 -15.11 2.66 -13.83
C GLU A 269 -16.06 3.15 -12.74
N ILE A 270 -16.78 2.22 -12.11
CA ILE A 270 -17.56 2.48 -10.89
C ILE A 270 -16.89 1.74 -9.73
N GLN A 271 -16.63 2.48 -8.64
CA GLN A 271 -16.08 1.97 -7.39
C GLN A 271 -17.14 2.05 -6.30
N ILE A 272 -17.51 0.89 -5.73
CA ILE A 272 -18.57 0.80 -4.73
C ILE A 272 -17.95 0.33 -3.41
N ARG A 273 -18.22 1.01 -2.31
CA ARG A 273 -17.65 0.70 -0.99
C ARG A 273 -18.45 1.33 0.15
N THR A 274 -18.25 0.86 1.38
CA THR A 274 -18.83 1.50 2.56
C THR A 274 -18.03 2.75 2.98
N TRP A 275 -18.60 3.55 3.89
CA TRP A 275 -17.88 4.68 4.49
C TRP A 275 -16.59 4.25 5.21
N GLU A 276 -16.62 3.12 5.95
CA GLU A 276 -15.44 2.56 6.61
C GLU A 276 -14.34 2.22 5.58
N MET A 277 -14.71 1.51 4.52
CA MET A 277 -13.79 1.19 3.41
C MET A 277 -13.29 2.45 2.70
N HIS A 278 -14.14 3.48 2.60
CA HIS A 278 -13.75 4.76 2.00
C HIS A 278 -12.66 5.45 2.81
N TYR A 279 -12.84 5.57 4.13
CA TYR A 279 -11.82 6.17 5.00
C TYR A 279 -10.53 5.36 4.98
N THR A 280 -10.61 4.04 5.06
CA THR A 280 -9.45 3.15 4.95
C THR A 280 -8.73 3.31 3.62
N ALA A 281 -9.46 3.43 2.50
CA ALA A 281 -8.88 3.58 1.17
C ALA A 281 -8.22 4.96 0.91
N GLU A 282 -8.65 6.02 1.58
CA GLU A 282 -8.09 7.38 1.42
C GLU A 282 -6.98 7.69 2.44
N TYR A 283 -7.16 7.24 3.69
CA TYR A 283 -6.29 7.58 4.82
C TYR A 283 -5.47 6.40 5.34
N GLY A 284 -5.71 5.17 4.85
CA GLY A 284 -4.97 3.99 5.24
C GLY A 284 -5.00 3.77 6.75
N ILE A 285 -3.81 3.53 7.32
CA ILE A 285 -3.67 3.31 8.75
C ILE A 285 -4.09 4.52 9.60
N ALA A 286 -4.01 5.75 9.06
CA ALA A 286 -4.46 6.96 9.75
C ALA A 286 -5.98 7.03 9.91
N ALA A 287 -6.77 6.27 9.12
CA ALA A 287 -8.23 6.19 9.26
C ALA A 287 -8.67 5.77 10.67
N HIS A 288 -7.81 5.02 11.39
CA HIS A 288 -8.03 4.62 12.77
C HIS A 288 -8.29 5.80 13.72
N TRP A 289 -7.45 6.82 13.66
CA TRP A 289 -7.58 8.00 14.51
C TRP A 289 -8.79 8.85 14.10
N LYS A 290 -9.03 8.97 12.80
CA LYS A 290 -10.17 9.71 12.25
C LYS A 290 -11.52 9.11 12.65
N TYR A 291 -11.61 7.79 12.73
CA TYR A 291 -12.83 7.09 13.17
C TYR A 291 -13.11 7.29 14.67
N LYS A 292 -12.07 7.31 15.51
CA LYS A 292 -12.21 7.63 16.96
C LYS A 292 -12.76 9.03 17.23
N LEU A 293 -12.45 10.01 16.38
CA LEU A 293 -12.91 11.39 16.51
C LEU A 293 -14.36 11.57 16.05
N GLY A 294 -14.86 10.77 15.13
CA GLY A 294 -16.19 10.92 14.52
C GLY A 294 -17.32 10.12 15.14
N MET A 295 -17.01 9.03 15.85
CA MET A 295 -17.99 8.19 16.52
C MET A 295 -17.52 7.98 17.95
N GLY A 296 -18.27 8.52 18.93
CA GLY A 296 -17.96 8.42 20.35
C GLY A 296 -17.56 7.00 20.77
N ALA A 297 -16.66 6.95 21.74
CA ALA A 297 -15.99 5.75 22.26
C ALA A 297 -16.98 4.62 22.64
N GLY A 298 -17.35 3.79 21.69
CA GLY A 298 -18.31 2.71 21.87
C GLY A 298 -18.04 1.53 20.95
N GLY A 299 -17.24 0.59 21.39
CA GLY A 299 -17.46 -0.81 21.09
C GLY A 299 -16.56 -1.48 20.05
N LYS A 300 -16.96 -2.57 19.63
CA LYS A 300 -16.40 -3.74 18.93
C LYS A 300 -15.45 -3.54 17.71
N ASN A 301 -15.23 -2.31 17.22
CA ASN A 301 -14.35 -2.04 16.09
C ASN A 301 -12.89 -1.73 16.48
N ASN A 302 -12.62 -1.48 17.78
CA ASN A 302 -11.24 -1.23 18.24
C ASN A 302 -10.33 -2.47 18.04
N ASP A 303 -10.85 -3.67 18.31
CA ASP A 303 -10.04 -4.91 18.24
C ASP A 303 -9.59 -5.23 16.81
N LYS A 304 -10.46 -5.09 15.83
CA LYS A 304 -10.10 -5.29 14.41
C LYS A 304 -9.06 -4.30 13.91
N MET A 305 -9.10 -3.11 14.43
CA MET A 305 -8.27 -2.00 14.00
C MET A 305 -6.88 -2.04 14.66
N GLU A 306 -6.80 -2.45 15.94
CA GLU A 306 -5.53 -2.79 16.60
C GLU A 306 -4.86 -3.98 15.92
N GLU A 307 -5.66 -4.98 15.49
CA GLU A 307 -5.18 -6.09 14.69
C GLU A 307 -4.61 -5.64 13.33
N ASN A 308 -5.21 -4.66 12.67
CA ASN A 308 -4.71 -4.11 11.42
C ASN A 308 -3.39 -3.33 11.60
N ILE A 309 -3.28 -2.52 12.65
CA ILE A 309 -2.02 -1.84 13.00
C ILE A 309 -0.94 -2.88 13.30
N LYS A 310 -1.29 -3.92 14.04
CA LYS A 310 -0.38 -5.03 14.34
C LYS A 310 0.06 -5.75 13.06
N LYS A 311 -0.86 -6.07 12.15
CA LYS A 311 -0.53 -6.69 10.84
C LYS A 311 0.44 -5.84 10.01
N VAL A 312 0.23 -4.52 9.96
CA VAL A 312 1.16 -3.61 9.25
C VAL A 312 2.51 -3.58 9.96
N LYS A 313 2.52 -3.54 11.30
CA LYS A 313 3.75 -3.60 12.09
C LYS A 313 4.49 -4.92 11.87
N ASP A 314 3.80 -6.05 11.93
CA ASP A 314 4.37 -7.39 11.69
C ASP A 314 4.91 -7.49 10.25
N MET A 315 4.18 -6.97 9.25
CA MET A 315 4.65 -6.90 7.86
C MET A 315 5.93 -6.05 7.71
N ILE A 316 6.06 -4.97 8.46
CA ILE A 316 7.28 -4.14 8.51
C ILE A 316 8.42 -4.91 9.17
N LEU A 317 8.16 -5.58 10.29
CA LEU A 317 9.15 -6.37 11.02
C LEU A 317 9.65 -7.58 10.21
N ASP A 318 8.75 -8.30 9.54
CA ASP A 318 9.13 -9.42 8.65
C ASP A 318 10.09 -8.97 7.53
N GLN A 319 9.97 -7.73 7.07
CA GLN A 319 10.88 -7.17 6.07
C GLN A 319 12.22 -6.74 6.65
N LEU A 320 12.25 -6.36 7.93
CA LEU A 320 13.51 -6.02 8.63
C LEU A 320 14.35 -7.26 8.91
N GLU A 321 13.72 -8.43 9.05
CA GLU A 321 14.41 -9.72 9.20
C GLU A 321 15.00 -10.22 7.88
N ALA A 322 14.61 -9.66 6.73
CA ALA A 322 15.23 -9.96 5.46
C ALA A 322 16.68 -9.46 5.45
N GLU A 323 17.65 -10.40 5.40
CA GLU A 323 19.08 -10.10 5.52
C GLU A 323 19.66 -9.27 4.36
N ASP A 324 19.00 -9.26 3.21
CA ASP A 324 19.48 -8.52 2.05
C ASP A 324 18.76 -7.18 1.93
N VAL A 325 19.46 -6.14 2.37
CA VAL A 325 18.98 -4.76 2.40
C VAL A 325 18.61 -4.28 0.98
N THR A 326 19.22 -4.82 -0.07
CA THR A 326 18.90 -4.49 -1.47
C THR A 326 17.54 -5.05 -1.89
N ASP A 327 17.12 -6.19 -1.33
CA ASP A 327 15.81 -6.79 -1.59
C ASP A 327 14.69 -5.96 -0.93
N ILE A 328 14.93 -5.29 0.20
CA ILE A 328 13.97 -4.38 0.83
C ILE A 328 13.60 -3.23 -0.12
N ALA A 329 14.60 -2.58 -0.72
CA ALA A 329 14.36 -1.48 -1.65
C ALA A 329 13.66 -1.94 -2.96
N LYS A 330 14.01 -3.14 -3.46
CA LYS A 330 13.36 -3.74 -4.64
C LYS A 330 11.91 -4.12 -4.35
N ASN A 331 11.63 -4.67 -3.16
CA ASN A 331 10.28 -5.07 -2.76
C ASN A 331 9.37 -3.86 -2.59
N ILE A 332 9.89 -2.78 -1.99
CA ILE A 332 9.17 -1.51 -1.87
C ILE A 332 8.82 -0.94 -3.25
N ARG A 333 9.68 -1.14 -4.25
CA ARG A 333 9.41 -0.72 -5.65
C ARG A 333 8.49 -1.68 -6.40
N ASN A 334 8.55 -2.99 -6.13
CA ASN A 334 7.78 -4.01 -6.85
C ASN A 334 6.32 -4.12 -6.40
N ASP A 335 5.95 -3.64 -5.22
CA ASP A 335 4.55 -3.58 -4.74
C ASP A 335 3.64 -2.71 -5.65
N PHE A 336 4.21 -2.02 -6.63
CA PHE A 336 3.48 -1.22 -7.64
C PHE A 336 2.96 -2.00 -8.85
N THR A 337 3.24 -3.32 -8.95
CA THR A 337 2.73 -4.11 -10.08
C THR A 337 1.27 -4.51 -9.80
N GLU A 338 0.35 -4.00 -10.62
CA GLU A 338 -1.11 -4.29 -10.55
C GLU A 338 -1.47 -5.74 -10.93
N ASN A 339 -0.50 -6.63 -11.10
CA ASN A 339 -0.70 -7.98 -11.61
C ASN A 339 -0.46 -9.02 -10.51
N ASP A 340 -1.40 -9.12 -9.57
CA ASP A 340 -1.43 -10.20 -8.61
C ASP A 340 -2.21 -11.40 -9.17
N VAL A 341 -1.81 -12.60 -8.79
CA VAL A 341 -2.51 -13.85 -9.06
C VAL A 341 -3.19 -14.35 -7.79
N TYR A 342 -4.42 -14.79 -7.91
CA TYR A 342 -5.23 -15.35 -6.83
C TYR A 342 -5.27 -16.85 -6.94
N VAL A 343 -4.69 -17.55 -5.96
CA VAL A 343 -4.53 -18.99 -5.93
C VAL A 343 -5.33 -19.55 -4.76
N PHE A 344 -5.96 -20.70 -4.95
CA PHE A 344 -6.81 -21.32 -3.95
C PHE A 344 -6.11 -22.49 -3.27
N SER A 345 -6.32 -22.68 -1.95
CA SER A 345 -6.03 -23.95 -1.31
C SER A 345 -7.11 -24.99 -1.66
N PRO A 346 -6.87 -26.30 -1.48
CA PRO A 346 -7.93 -27.32 -1.63
C PRO A 346 -9.11 -27.12 -0.66
N ARG A 347 -8.93 -26.33 0.40
CA ARG A 347 -9.98 -26.01 1.38
C ARG A 347 -10.80 -24.77 0.99
N GLY A 348 -10.41 -24.09 -0.10
CA GLY A 348 -11.07 -22.86 -0.58
C GLY A 348 -10.48 -21.57 -0.01
N ASP A 349 -9.38 -21.61 0.77
CA ASP A 349 -8.69 -20.39 1.19
C ASP A 349 -8.04 -19.73 -0.01
N VAL A 350 -8.07 -18.41 -0.06
CA VAL A 350 -7.54 -17.62 -1.17
C VAL A 350 -6.23 -16.96 -0.77
N PHE A 351 -5.22 -17.12 -1.63
CA PHE A 351 -3.90 -16.52 -1.45
C PHE A 351 -3.60 -15.56 -2.59
N ASN A 352 -3.22 -14.33 -2.23
CA ASN A 352 -2.79 -13.31 -3.17
C ASN A 352 -1.26 -13.35 -3.30
N LEU A 353 -0.75 -13.50 -4.51
CA LEU A 353 0.67 -13.62 -4.83
C LEU A 353 1.03 -12.73 -6.02
N PRO A 354 2.22 -12.13 -6.07
CA PRO A 354 2.69 -11.41 -7.24
C PRO A 354 2.72 -12.29 -8.50
N GLN A 355 2.40 -11.73 -9.65
CA GLN A 355 2.49 -12.47 -10.92
C GLN A 355 3.89 -13.05 -11.13
N GLY A 356 3.95 -14.31 -11.52
CA GLY A 356 5.19 -15.08 -11.69
C GLY A 356 5.64 -15.80 -10.43
N SER A 357 4.86 -15.74 -9.34
CA SER A 357 5.08 -16.57 -8.15
C SER A 357 4.92 -18.06 -8.46
N THR A 358 5.53 -18.88 -7.62
CA THR A 358 5.60 -20.34 -7.73
C THR A 358 4.90 -21.01 -6.56
N PRO A 359 4.67 -22.33 -6.58
CA PRO A 359 4.19 -23.07 -5.42
C PRO A 359 5.07 -22.92 -4.18
N ILE A 360 6.37 -22.65 -4.33
CA ILE A 360 7.28 -22.36 -3.22
C ILE A 360 6.84 -21.07 -2.50
N ASP A 361 6.55 -20.01 -3.27
CA ASP A 361 6.07 -18.74 -2.71
C ASP A 361 4.80 -18.93 -1.91
N MET A 362 3.84 -19.73 -2.43
CA MET A 362 2.60 -20.05 -1.73
C MET A 362 2.86 -20.85 -0.45
N ALA A 363 3.76 -21.84 -0.48
CA ALA A 363 4.08 -22.65 0.70
C ALA A 363 4.61 -21.79 1.85
N TYR A 364 5.51 -20.85 1.57
CA TYR A 364 6.04 -19.91 2.56
C TYR A 364 5.04 -18.83 2.99
N LEU A 365 4.07 -18.50 2.14
CA LEU A 365 2.98 -17.60 2.49
C LEU A 365 2.01 -18.26 3.49
N ILE A 366 1.70 -19.55 3.30
CA ILE A 366 0.86 -20.32 4.22
C ILE A 366 1.51 -20.40 5.61
N HIS A 367 2.73 -20.90 5.67
CA HIS A 367 3.52 -20.98 6.91
C HIS A 367 4.97 -21.35 6.62
N THR A 368 5.92 -20.82 7.42
CA THR A 368 7.35 -21.09 7.27
C THR A 368 7.66 -22.59 7.27
N GLN A 369 7.06 -23.35 8.21
CA GLN A 369 7.26 -24.80 8.27
C GLN A 369 6.68 -25.56 7.07
N VAL A 370 5.59 -25.09 6.47
CA VAL A 370 5.03 -25.67 5.24
C VAL A 370 6.05 -25.49 4.10
N GLY A 371 6.64 -24.30 4.00
CA GLY A 371 7.71 -24.03 3.05
C GLY A 371 8.95 -24.90 3.27
N HIS A 372 9.42 -25.02 4.52
CA HIS A 372 10.60 -25.85 4.85
C HIS A 372 10.38 -27.36 4.60
N ARG A 373 9.13 -27.83 4.70
CA ARG A 373 8.76 -29.24 4.52
C ARG A 373 8.24 -29.58 3.13
N MET A 374 8.17 -28.61 2.24
CA MET A 374 7.66 -28.79 0.88
C MET A 374 8.56 -29.75 0.10
N VAL A 375 7.94 -30.71 -0.59
CA VAL A 375 8.60 -31.65 -1.54
C VAL A 375 8.04 -31.53 -2.94
N GLY A 376 6.88 -30.94 -3.11
CA GLY A 376 6.23 -30.76 -4.42
C GLY A 376 4.90 -30.05 -4.31
N ALA A 377 4.23 -29.88 -5.44
CA ALA A 377 2.90 -29.29 -5.50
C ALA A 377 2.02 -29.95 -6.56
N LYS A 378 0.71 -29.87 -6.33
CA LYS A 378 -0.29 -30.18 -7.35
C LYS A 378 -1.08 -28.94 -7.68
N ILE A 379 -1.29 -28.71 -8.95
CA ILE A 379 -2.18 -27.64 -9.46
C ILE A 379 -3.37 -28.31 -10.12
N ASN A 380 -4.56 -27.96 -9.64
CA ASN A 380 -5.83 -28.53 -10.15
C ASN A 380 -5.80 -30.06 -10.15
N GLY A 381 -5.25 -30.67 -9.10
CA GLY A 381 -5.11 -32.11 -8.90
C GLY A 381 -3.96 -32.78 -9.65
N LYS A 382 -3.18 -32.06 -10.48
CA LYS A 382 -2.03 -32.60 -11.24
C LYS A 382 -0.72 -32.16 -10.62
N ILE A 383 0.26 -33.07 -10.48
CA ILE A 383 1.62 -32.75 -10.05
C ILE A 383 2.27 -31.84 -11.07
N VAL A 384 2.89 -30.76 -10.62
CA VAL A 384 3.60 -29.77 -11.46
C VAL A 384 5.05 -29.60 -10.98
N PRO A 385 5.95 -29.11 -11.85
CA PRO A 385 7.27 -28.70 -11.42
C PRO A 385 7.21 -27.56 -10.40
N ILE A 386 8.20 -27.48 -9.52
CA ILE A 386 8.25 -26.48 -8.43
C ILE A 386 8.43 -25.05 -8.93
N ASP A 387 8.93 -24.86 -10.15
CA ASP A 387 9.11 -23.58 -10.86
C ASP A 387 7.87 -23.17 -11.67
N TYR A 388 6.77 -23.95 -11.60
CA TYR A 388 5.50 -23.60 -12.24
C TYR A 388 5.06 -22.20 -11.86
N LYS A 389 4.65 -21.40 -12.83
CA LYS A 389 4.15 -20.04 -12.59
C LYS A 389 2.66 -20.08 -12.31
N LEU A 390 2.29 -19.77 -11.09
CA LEU A 390 0.91 -19.76 -10.62
C LEU A 390 0.06 -18.75 -11.41
N LYS A 391 -1.19 -19.12 -11.67
CA LYS A 391 -2.18 -18.33 -12.40
C LYS A 391 -3.41 -18.11 -11.52
N THR A 392 -4.11 -17.02 -11.74
CA THR A 392 -5.38 -16.77 -11.07
C THR A 392 -6.38 -17.90 -11.38
N GLY A 393 -6.97 -18.44 -10.32
CA GLY A 393 -7.91 -19.57 -10.40
C GLY A 393 -7.28 -20.95 -10.18
N ASP A 394 -5.95 -21.04 -10.07
CA ASP A 394 -5.28 -22.30 -9.76
C ASP A 394 -5.62 -22.77 -8.34
N ILE A 395 -5.96 -24.05 -8.19
CA ILE A 395 -6.07 -24.73 -6.89
C ILE A 395 -4.73 -25.41 -6.63
N CYS A 396 -3.96 -24.86 -5.67
CA CYS A 396 -2.62 -25.32 -5.37
C CYS A 396 -2.60 -26.12 -4.04
N GLU A 397 -2.23 -27.38 -4.12
CA GLU A 397 -2.00 -28.27 -2.99
C GLU A 397 -0.49 -28.44 -2.77
N ILE A 398 0.02 -28.01 -1.61
CA ILE A 398 1.43 -28.17 -1.24
C ILE A 398 1.62 -29.56 -0.64
N ILE A 399 2.55 -30.32 -1.21
CA ILE A 399 2.93 -31.66 -0.71
C ILE A 399 4.11 -31.45 0.25
N THR A 400 3.95 -31.91 1.49
CA THR A 400 4.95 -31.76 2.54
C THR A 400 5.43 -33.12 3.08
N GLN A 401 6.65 -33.16 3.61
CA GLN A 401 7.20 -34.27 4.35
C GLN A 401 7.40 -33.94 5.84
N LYS A 402 7.78 -34.90 6.67
CA LYS A 402 8.00 -34.69 8.12
C LYS A 402 9.27 -33.87 8.40
N GLU A 403 10.30 -34.05 7.61
CA GLU A 403 11.61 -33.43 7.80
C GLU A 403 11.66 -32.06 7.07
N GLU A 404 12.41 -31.12 7.63
CA GLU A 404 12.63 -29.80 7.06
C GLU A 404 13.88 -29.82 6.19
N HIS A 405 13.71 -29.71 4.89
CA HIS A 405 14.80 -29.73 3.90
C HIS A 405 14.51 -28.77 2.72
N PRO A 406 14.47 -27.46 2.97
CA PRO A 406 14.33 -26.53 1.86
C PRO A 406 15.55 -26.61 0.94
N ASN A 407 15.35 -26.60 -0.36
CA ASN A 407 16.43 -26.61 -1.33
C ASN A 407 17.00 -25.20 -1.49
N ARG A 408 18.33 -25.02 -1.42
CA ARG A 408 19.02 -23.74 -1.57
C ARG A 408 18.73 -23.09 -2.92
N GLY A 409 18.61 -23.87 -3.99
CA GLY A 409 18.29 -23.39 -5.35
C GLY A 409 16.89 -22.79 -5.48
N TRP A 410 16.00 -22.99 -4.48
CA TRP A 410 14.67 -22.38 -4.49
C TRP A 410 14.72 -20.85 -4.36
N VAL A 411 15.79 -20.30 -3.82
CA VAL A 411 16.01 -18.85 -3.73
C VAL A 411 15.98 -18.18 -5.12
N ASP A 412 16.47 -18.89 -6.14
CA ASP A 412 16.51 -18.38 -7.53
C ASP A 412 15.17 -18.59 -8.25
N ILE A 413 14.38 -19.58 -7.82
CA ILE A 413 13.10 -19.96 -8.41
C ILE A 413 11.95 -19.10 -7.90
N CYS A 414 11.89 -18.86 -6.57
CA CYS A 414 10.81 -18.14 -5.95
C CYS A 414 10.83 -16.63 -6.28
N LYS A 415 9.65 -16.04 -6.34
CA LYS A 415 9.43 -14.62 -6.68
C LYS A 415 9.47 -13.75 -5.45
N THR A 416 8.82 -14.19 -4.35
CA THR A 416 8.61 -13.36 -3.16
C THR A 416 9.87 -13.26 -2.31
N ALA A 417 10.12 -12.07 -1.77
CA ALA A 417 11.24 -11.84 -0.87
C ALA A 417 11.09 -12.58 0.46
N SER A 418 9.86 -12.74 0.95
CA SER A 418 9.56 -13.49 2.17
C SER A 418 10.04 -14.94 2.04
N ALA A 419 9.71 -15.62 0.93
CA ALA A 419 10.18 -16.98 0.69
C ALA A 419 11.72 -17.05 0.61
N LYS A 420 12.35 -16.12 -0.14
CA LYS A 420 13.82 -16.05 -0.26
C LYS A 420 14.51 -15.87 1.10
N SER A 421 14.01 -14.94 1.90
CA SER A 421 14.54 -14.65 3.23
C SER A 421 14.44 -15.87 4.16
N LYS A 422 13.25 -16.49 4.25
CA LYS A 422 13.02 -17.66 5.09
C LYS A 422 13.89 -18.86 4.70
N ILE A 423 14.13 -19.08 3.41
CA ILE A 423 15.05 -20.12 2.92
C ILE A 423 16.49 -19.81 3.35
N ARG A 424 16.96 -18.57 3.16
CA ARG A 424 18.32 -18.15 3.55
C ARG A 424 18.54 -18.25 5.04
N SER A 425 17.59 -17.80 5.86
CA SER A 425 17.64 -17.91 7.34
C SER A 425 17.77 -19.34 7.82
N TRP A 426 17.03 -20.28 7.20
CA TRP A 426 17.14 -21.70 7.56
C TRP A 426 18.56 -22.23 7.34
N TYR A 427 19.20 -21.92 6.22
CA TYR A 427 20.57 -22.32 5.94
C TYR A 427 21.59 -21.69 6.89
N LYS A 428 21.39 -20.45 7.31
CA LYS A 428 22.28 -19.76 8.25
C LYS A 428 22.22 -20.41 9.65
N LEU A 429 21.02 -20.66 10.15
CA LEU A 429 20.82 -21.36 11.42
C LEU A 429 21.41 -22.79 11.39
N SER A 430 21.25 -23.52 10.30
CA SER A 430 21.83 -24.86 10.11
C SER A 430 23.36 -24.84 10.13
N LEU A 431 24.02 -23.83 9.58
CA LEU A 431 25.48 -23.68 9.63
C LEU A 431 25.99 -23.36 11.04
N ILE A 432 25.24 -22.59 11.84
CA ILE A 432 25.59 -22.31 13.24
C ILE A 432 25.53 -23.58 14.11
N HIS A 433 24.50 -24.41 13.93
CA HIS A 433 24.37 -25.67 14.65
C HIS A 433 25.41 -26.73 14.25
N ILE A 434 25.96 -26.67 13.03
CA ILE A 434 27.04 -27.58 12.60
C ILE A 434 28.41 -27.15 13.18
N SER A 435 28.59 -25.86 13.52
CA SER A 435 29.85 -25.32 14.06
C SER A 435 29.98 -25.38 15.58
N GLU A 436 28.94 -25.68 16.35
CA GLU A 436 28.96 -25.73 17.82
C GLU A 436 29.33 -27.09 18.48
N PRO A 437 29.27 -28.27 17.82
CA PRO A 437 29.63 -29.50 18.51
C PRO A 437 31.10 -29.66 18.85
N THR A 438 32.00 -28.80 18.36
CA THR A 438 33.47 -29.01 18.52
C THR A 438 34.05 -28.33 19.75
N ARG A 439 33.28 -27.58 20.54
CA ARG A 439 33.82 -26.92 21.76
C ARG A 439 33.56 -27.63 23.09
N LEU A 440 32.71 -28.66 23.11
CA LEU A 440 32.40 -29.42 24.32
C LEU A 440 33.14 -30.76 24.43
N ALA A 441 33.95 -31.17 23.44
CA ALA A 441 34.72 -32.40 23.42
C ALA A 441 36.21 -32.25 23.79
N LEU A 442 36.63 -31.08 24.29
CA LEU A 442 38.03 -30.83 24.69
C LEU A 442 38.19 -30.48 26.18
N ILE A 443 37.20 -30.83 27.04
CA ILE A 443 37.37 -30.78 28.50
C ILE A 443 36.83 -32.13 29.05
N SER A 444 37.61 -33.15 28.90
CA SER A 444 37.61 -34.34 29.71
C SER A 444 39.00 -35.01 29.65
#